data_f1d1ab06abb5587f39afc954f25fd1a7
#
_entry.id   f1d1ab06abb5587f39afc954f25fd1a7
#
_cell.length_a   1.000
_cell.length_b   1.000
_cell.length_c   1.000
_cell.angle_alpha   90.00
_cell.angle_beta   90.00
_cell.angle_gamma   90.00
#
_symmetry.space_group_name_H-M   'P 1'
#
loop_
_entity.id
_entity.type
_entity.pdbx_description
1 polymer ?
#
loop_
_entity_poly.entity_id
_entity_poly.type
_entity_poly.pdbx_seq_one_letter_code
_entity_poly.pdbx_strand_id
1 'polypeptide(L)'
;ILTAPRVLEDTTVFIESFFNEMFRRGIEVETEVLEFRYMEMTEELAKKFENGDSRVIKLSRLRYVKDSFDKGPIVLTTSYMPESDAFLFDYDFTKASLTKALNDHSKNRFSLEKEMTARPLESRESHLMGMKENALAMLISSVTRNEEGQIIEISESIYPLERNKFVWKLKL
;
A
#
# COMPACT_ATOMS: atom_id res chain seq x y z
N ILE A 1 6.59 38.71 5.59
CA ILE A 1 7.26 37.85 4.58
C ILE A 1 6.97 36.44 5.01
N LEU A 2 5.99 35.79 4.34
CA LEU A 2 5.68 34.38 4.51
C LEU A 2 6.81 33.59 3.84
N THR A 3 7.68 32.99 4.65
CA THR A 3 8.63 31.98 4.19
C THR A 3 7.85 30.75 3.76
N ALA A 4 8.03 30.28 2.53
CA ALA A 4 7.50 29.01 2.08
C ALA A 4 7.90 27.90 3.03
N PRO A 5 7.01 26.92 3.33
CA PRO A 5 7.38 25.82 4.18
C PRO A 5 8.56 25.09 3.55
N ARG A 6 9.64 24.88 4.33
CA ARG A 6 10.73 24.01 3.93
C ARG A 6 10.15 22.63 3.68
N VAL A 7 10.18 22.17 2.45
CA VAL A 7 9.97 20.76 2.13
C VAL A 7 11.12 20.01 2.80
N LEU A 8 10.80 19.24 3.85
CA LEU A 8 11.78 18.38 4.49
C LEU A 8 12.00 17.18 3.56
N GLU A 9 13.09 17.23 2.80
CA GLU A 9 13.58 16.12 1.99
C GLU A 9 14.28 15.09 2.89
N ASP A 10 13.53 14.38 3.73
CA ASP A 10 14.00 13.13 4.29
C ASP A 10 13.11 12.00 3.79
N THR A 11 13.43 11.53 2.60
CA THR A 11 12.72 10.49 1.84
C THR A 11 12.94 9.10 2.41
N THR A 12 13.88 8.89 3.32
CA THR A 12 14.28 7.58 3.82
C THR A 12 13.20 6.89 4.66
N VAL A 13 12.30 7.64 5.27
CA VAL A 13 11.27 7.10 6.17
C VAL A 13 10.16 6.34 5.43
N PHE A 14 9.97 6.59 4.13
CA PHE A 14 8.84 6.07 3.36
C PHE A 14 9.20 5.04 2.27
N ILE A 15 10.46 4.72 2.08
CA ILE A 15 10.93 3.85 0.98
C ILE A 15 10.76 2.37 1.32
N GLU A 16 10.66 2.02 2.59
CA GLU A 16 10.53 0.61 2.98
C GLU A 16 9.13 0.07 2.70
N SER A 17 9.09 -1.19 2.26
CA SER A 17 7.84 -1.93 2.20
C SER A 17 7.30 -2.16 3.62
N PHE A 18 5.98 -2.27 3.77
CA PHE A 18 5.34 -2.63 5.03
C PHE A 18 5.99 -3.87 5.69
N PHE A 19 6.35 -4.88 4.92
CA PHE A 19 7.01 -6.10 5.42
C PHE A 19 8.38 -5.81 6.03
N ASN A 20 9.19 -5.00 5.36
CA ASN A 20 10.53 -4.66 5.85
C ASN A 20 10.45 -3.83 7.14
N GLU A 21 9.50 -2.91 7.22
CA GLU A 21 9.27 -2.14 8.43
C GLU A 21 8.86 -3.03 9.61
N MET A 22 7.88 -3.92 9.40
CA MET A 22 7.41 -4.84 10.45
C MET A 22 8.52 -5.81 10.88
N PHE A 23 9.25 -6.38 9.92
CA PHE A 23 10.39 -7.26 10.20
C PHE A 23 11.47 -6.56 11.02
N ARG A 24 11.84 -5.33 10.66
CA ARG A 24 12.82 -4.52 11.39
C ARG A 24 12.38 -4.22 12.82
N ARG A 25 11.08 -4.10 13.06
CA ARG A 25 10.48 -3.91 14.39
C ARG A 25 10.31 -5.23 15.16
N GLY A 26 10.70 -6.37 14.60
CA GLY A 26 10.50 -7.69 15.20
C GLY A 26 9.03 -8.12 15.25
N ILE A 27 8.17 -7.53 14.43
CA ILE A 27 6.74 -7.84 14.38
C ILE A 27 6.50 -8.79 13.20
N GLU A 28 6.10 -10.01 13.49
CA GLU A 28 5.63 -10.94 12.48
C GLU A 28 4.18 -10.61 12.10
N VAL A 29 3.92 -10.65 10.79
CA VAL A 29 2.58 -10.39 10.24
C VAL A 29 2.08 -11.58 9.46
N GLU A 30 0.77 -11.79 9.52
CA GLU A 30 0.05 -12.73 8.67
C GLU A 30 -0.78 -11.96 7.65
N THR A 31 -0.87 -12.50 6.45
CA THR A 31 -1.55 -11.85 5.32
C THR A 31 -2.67 -12.74 4.82
N GLU A 32 -3.85 -12.16 4.70
CA GLU A 32 -5.00 -12.72 4.01
C GLU A 32 -5.16 -12.00 2.68
N VAL A 33 -5.23 -12.76 1.59
CA VAL A 33 -5.52 -12.22 0.24
C VAL A 33 -7.03 -12.23 0.04
N LEU A 34 -7.63 -11.04 -0.05
CA LEU A 34 -9.06 -10.88 -0.29
C LEU A 34 -9.41 -10.97 -1.77
N GLU A 35 -8.55 -10.43 -2.62
CA GLU A 35 -8.79 -10.32 -4.04
C GLU A 35 -7.46 -10.29 -4.79
N PHE A 36 -7.31 -11.13 -5.81
CA PHE A 36 -6.15 -11.11 -6.68
C PHE A 36 -6.58 -11.54 -8.09
N ARG A 37 -6.76 -10.56 -8.96
CA ARG A 37 -7.33 -10.78 -10.30
C ARG A 37 -7.08 -9.61 -11.24
N TYR A 38 -7.33 -9.83 -12.53
CA TYR A 38 -7.54 -8.73 -13.45
C TYR A 38 -8.83 -7.97 -13.13
N MET A 39 -8.80 -6.66 -13.31
CA MET A 39 -9.94 -5.76 -13.17
C MET A 39 -9.94 -4.78 -14.35
N GLU A 40 -11.13 -4.44 -14.85
CA GLU A 40 -11.27 -3.38 -15.84
C GLU A 40 -10.69 -2.06 -15.33
N MET A 41 -10.02 -1.34 -16.21
CA MET A 41 -9.42 -0.05 -15.90
C MET A 41 -10.52 0.98 -15.59
N THR A 42 -10.47 1.60 -14.42
CA THR A 42 -11.35 2.72 -14.10
C THR A 42 -10.79 4.02 -14.69
N GLU A 43 -11.65 5.02 -14.90
CA GLU A 43 -11.19 6.34 -15.39
C GLU A 43 -10.12 6.96 -14.49
N GLU A 44 -10.24 6.78 -13.17
CA GLU A 44 -9.28 7.31 -12.21
C GLU A 44 -7.91 6.64 -12.35
N LEU A 45 -7.88 5.32 -12.45
CA LEU A 45 -6.64 4.56 -12.66
C LEU A 45 -6.04 4.85 -14.03
N ALA A 46 -6.86 4.96 -15.09
CA ALA A 46 -6.41 5.29 -16.43
C ALA A 46 -5.69 6.66 -16.49
N LYS A 47 -6.22 7.65 -15.77
CA LYS A 47 -5.59 8.98 -15.66
C LYS A 47 -4.24 8.94 -14.95
N LYS A 48 -4.05 8.00 -14.04
CA LYS A 48 -2.78 7.84 -13.30
C LYS A 48 -1.76 7.01 -14.08
N PHE A 49 -2.17 5.84 -14.59
CA PHE A 49 -1.24 4.93 -15.30
C PHE A 49 -0.77 5.47 -16.65
N GLU A 50 -1.64 6.11 -17.42
CA GLU A 50 -1.31 6.70 -18.74
C GLU A 50 -0.62 5.73 -19.73
N ASN A 51 -0.83 4.42 -19.55
CA ASN A 51 -0.16 3.38 -20.31
C ASN A 51 -1.03 2.75 -21.43
N GLY A 52 -2.30 3.15 -21.52
CA GLY A 52 -3.24 2.66 -22.52
C GLY A 52 -3.80 1.26 -22.27
N ASP A 53 -3.49 0.65 -21.14
CA ASP A 53 -4.05 -0.65 -20.75
C ASP A 53 -5.58 -0.55 -20.55
N SER A 54 -6.29 -1.61 -20.91
CA SER A 54 -7.74 -1.72 -20.66
C SER A 54 -8.06 -2.35 -19.30
N ARG A 55 -7.10 -3.01 -18.68
CA ARG A 55 -7.21 -3.69 -17.40
C ARG A 55 -6.00 -3.41 -16.52
N VAL A 56 -6.16 -3.68 -15.23
CA VAL A 56 -5.10 -3.71 -14.23
C VAL A 56 -5.16 -5.01 -13.46
N ILE A 57 -4.04 -5.38 -12.84
CA ILE A 57 -4.00 -6.44 -11.83
C ILE A 57 -4.31 -5.79 -10.49
N LYS A 58 -5.35 -6.26 -9.80
CA LYS A 58 -5.73 -5.82 -8.47
C LYS A 58 -5.33 -6.88 -7.44
N LEU A 59 -4.62 -6.45 -6.40
CA LEU A 59 -4.27 -7.28 -5.25
C LEU A 59 -4.72 -6.58 -3.97
N SER A 60 -5.70 -7.14 -3.27
CA SER A 60 -6.22 -6.61 -2.00
C SER A 60 -5.91 -7.57 -0.86
N ARG A 61 -5.34 -7.06 0.23
CA ARG A 61 -4.83 -7.86 1.34
C ARG A 61 -5.15 -7.23 2.69
N LEU A 62 -5.58 -8.06 3.63
CA LEU A 62 -5.60 -7.73 5.05
C LEU A 62 -4.33 -8.26 5.72
N ARG A 63 -3.80 -7.51 6.67
CA ARG A 63 -2.64 -7.93 7.46
C ARG A 63 -2.93 -7.83 8.95
N TYR A 64 -2.48 -8.85 9.65
CA TYR A 64 -2.65 -9.03 11.07
C TYR A 64 -1.28 -9.14 11.73
N VAL A 65 -1.16 -8.71 12.98
CA VAL A 65 -0.03 -9.15 13.81
C VAL A 65 -0.22 -10.63 14.10
N LYS A 66 0.83 -11.43 13.88
CA LYS A 66 0.81 -12.86 14.14
C LYS A 66 0.36 -13.16 15.57
N ASP A 67 -0.40 -14.22 15.73
CA ASP A 67 -0.99 -14.64 17.01
C ASP A 67 -1.89 -13.60 17.68
N SER A 68 -2.38 -12.61 16.93
CA SER A 68 -3.25 -11.54 17.41
C SER A 68 -4.47 -11.32 16.52
N PHE A 69 -5.00 -12.39 15.93
CA PHE A 69 -6.19 -12.32 15.05
C PHE A 69 -7.42 -11.76 15.75
N ASP A 70 -7.56 -12.05 17.04
CA ASP A 70 -8.63 -11.53 17.90
C ASP A 70 -8.64 -9.99 17.98
N LYS A 71 -7.49 -9.36 17.76
CA LYS A 71 -7.36 -7.90 17.71
C LYS A 71 -7.75 -7.29 16.36
N GLY A 72 -8.01 -8.14 15.37
CA GLY A 72 -8.36 -7.76 14.00
C GLY A 72 -7.19 -7.25 13.16
N PRO A 73 -7.43 -7.00 11.86
CA PRO A 73 -6.39 -6.56 10.95
C PRO A 73 -5.88 -5.16 11.28
N ILE A 74 -4.59 -4.95 11.08
CA ILE A 74 -3.91 -3.66 11.30
C ILE A 74 -3.89 -2.79 10.05
N VAL A 75 -4.02 -3.38 8.87
CA VAL A 75 -4.06 -2.64 7.60
C VAL A 75 -4.80 -3.43 6.53
N LEU A 76 -5.57 -2.71 5.73
CA LEU A 76 -6.11 -3.14 4.43
C LEU A 76 -5.32 -2.43 3.34
N THR A 77 -4.64 -3.17 2.47
CA THR A 77 -3.91 -2.60 1.33
C THR A 77 -4.47 -3.13 0.03
N THR A 78 -4.79 -2.23 -0.89
CA THR A 78 -5.13 -2.57 -2.27
C THR A 78 -4.07 -2.00 -3.20
N SER A 79 -3.44 -2.86 -3.98
CA SER A 79 -2.41 -2.51 -4.98
C SER A 79 -2.94 -2.79 -6.39
N TYR A 80 -2.61 -1.88 -7.30
CA TYR A 80 -2.91 -1.99 -8.72
C TYR A 80 -1.60 -1.97 -9.50
N MET A 81 -1.42 -2.94 -10.39
CA MET A 81 -0.24 -3.10 -11.23
C MET A 81 -0.66 -3.17 -12.70
N PRO A 82 0.25 -2.81 -13.64
CA PRO A 82 -0.02 -2.92 -15.08
C PRO A 82 -0.49 -4.31 -15.49
N GLU A 83 -1.38 -4.38 -16.49
CA GLU A 83 -1.87 -5.64 -17.06
C GLU A 83 -0.73 -6.55 -17.54
N SER A 84 0.37 -5.98 -18.01
CA SER A 84 1.56 -6.68 -18.49
C SER A 84 2.29 -7.51 -17.43
N ASP A 85 2.03 -7.26 -16.15
CA ASP A 85 2.74 -7.91 -15.04
C ASP A 85 2.10 -9.26 -14.64
N ALA A 86 1.66 -10.05 -15.63
CA ALA A 86 1.00 -11.35 -15.45
C ALA A 86 1.84 -12.36 -14.64
N PHE A 87 3.17 -12.22 -14.59
CA PHE A 87 4.07 -13.04 -13.79
C PHE A 87 3.71 -12.98 -12.28
N LEU A 88 3.00 -11.94 -11.83
CA LEU A 88 2.56 -11.82 -10.46
C LEU A 88 1.63 -12.96 -10.04
N PHE A 89 0.88 -13.56 -10.99
CA PHE A 89 -0.02 -14.68 -10.69
C PHE A 89 0.71 -15.99 -10.34
N ASP A 90 2.02 -16.05 -10.52
CA ASP A 90 2.85 -17.18 -10.10
C ASP A 90 3.25 -17.10 -8.60
N TYR A 91 2.90 -16.01 -7.92
CA TYR A 91 3.25 -15.79 -6.52
C TYR A 91 2.08 -16.03 -5.56
N ASP A 92 2.37 -16.65 -4.43
CA ASP A 92 1.45 -16.73 -3.29
C ASP A 92 1.63 -15.51 -2.37
N PHE A 93 0.80 -14.50 -2.55
CA PHE A 93 0.85 -13.25 -1.77
C PHE A 93 0.33 -13.37 -0.33
N THR A 94 -0.04 -14.53 0.14
CA THR A 94 -0.18 -14.78 1.57
C THR A 94 1.19 -14.82 2.26
N LYS A 95 2.26 -15.13 1.52
CA LYS A 95 3.64 -15.30 1.99
C LYS A 95 4.63 -14.38 1.30
N ALA A 96 4.41 -14.09 0.01
CA ALA A 96 5.33 -13.32 -0.80
C ALA A 96 5.18 -11.81 -0.60
N SER A 97 6.29 -11.09 -0.68
CA SER A 97 6.32 -9.63 -0.77
C SER A 97 6.09 -9.19 -2.22
N LEU A 98 5.12 -8.29 -2.46
CA LEU A 98 4.90 -7.71 -3.78
C LEU A 98 6.13 -6.94 -4.27
N THR A 99 6.78 -6.18 -3.39
CA THR A 99 8.03 -5.48 -3.73
C THR A 99 9.11 -6.43 -4.20
N LYS A 100 9.27 -7.57 -3.50
CA LYS A 100 10.24 -8.58 -3.91
C LYS A 100 9.87 -9.19 -5.27
N ALA A 101 8.61 -9.54 -5.47
CA ALA A 101 8.13 -10.10 -6.73
C ALA A 101 8.39 -9.15 -7.92
N LEU A 102 8.11 -7.85 -7.75
CA LEU A 102 8.40 -6.82 -8.74
C LEU A 102 9.91 -6.71 -9.02
N ASN A 103 10.74 -6.66 -7.97
CA ASN A 103 12.20 -6.57 -8.12
C ASN A 103 12.80 -7.79 -8.81
N ASP A 104 12.32 -9.00 -8.51
CA ASP A 104 12.77 -10.25 -9.14
C ASP A 104 12.52 -10.24 -10.67
N HIS A 105 11.61 -9.38 -11.16
CA HIS A 105 11.29 -9.18 -12.58
C HIS A 105 11.78 -7.83 -13.12
N SER A 106 12.84 -7.29 -12.55
CA SER A 106 13.47 -6.02 -12.97
C SER A 106 12.53 -4.78 -12.90
N LYS A 107 11.46 -4.87 -12.14
CA LYS A 107 10.55 -3.76 -11.82
C LYS A 107 11.02 -3.06 -10.54
N ASN A 108 12.24 -2.53 -10.56
CA ASN A 108 12.83 -1.88 -9.40
C ASN A 108 12.15 -0.54 -9.12
N ARG A 109 11.91 -0.27 -7.85
CA ARG A 109 11.40 1.01 -7.40
C ARG A 109 12.49 2.07 -7.53
N PHE A 110 12.18 3.17 -8.20
CA PHE A 110 13.07 4.32 -8.32
C PHE A 110 12.53 5.54 -7.57
N SER A 111 11.26 5.82 -7.72
CA SER A 111 10.61 6.91 -6.98
C SER A 111 9.30 6.45 -6.36
N LEU A 112 8.95 7.07 -5.24
CA LEU A 112 7.75 6.79 -4.47
C LEU A 112 7.14 8.10 -3.99
N GLU A 113 5.93 8.37 -4.45
CA GLU A 113 5.10 9.48 -3.99
C GLU A 113 4.04 8.94 -3.04
N LYS A 114 3.87 9.58 -1.89
CA LYS A 114 2.84 9.23 -0.91
C LYS A 114 2.02 10.43 -0.49
N GLU A 115 0.73 10.22 -0.42
CA GLU A 115 -0.23 11.16 0.15
C GLU A 115 -0.90 10.51 1.36
N MET A 116 -1.00 11.24 2.46
CA MET A 116 -1.64 10.79 3.69
C MET A 116 -2.82 11.69 4.02
N THR A 117 -3.98 11.06 4.22
CA THR A 117 -5.19 11.71 4.67
C THR A 117 -5.84 10.90 5.79
N ALA A 118 -6.83 11.48 6.46
CA ALA A 118 -7.60 10.77 7.47
C ALA A 118 -9.09 10.94 7.19
N ARG A 119 -9.85 9.86 7.32
CA ARG A 119 -11.30 9.86 7.20
C ARG A 119 -11.95 8.75 8.01
N PRO A 120 -13.25 8.81 8.25
CA PRO A 120 -13.99 7.66 8.75
C PRO A 120 -13.90 6.48 7.77
N LEU A 121 -13.90 5.25 8.31
CA LEU A 121 -14.02 4.03 7.52
C LEU A 121 -15.39 3.98 6.85
N GLU A 122 -15.42 3.51 5.61
CA GLU A 122 -16.66 3.15 4.93
C GLU A 122 -17.25 1.86 5.51
N SER A 123 -18.56 1.61 5.32
CA SER A 123 -19.24 0.43 5.88
C SER A 123 -18.57 -0.88 5.52
N ARG A 124 -18.14 -1.04 4.25
CA ARG A 124 -17.41 -2.24 3.80
C ARG A 124 -16.06 -2.39 4.49
N GLU A 125 -15.32 -1.30 4.62
CA GLU A 125 -14.01 -1.25 5.27
C GLU A 125 -14.15 -1.58 6.76
N SER A 126 -15.12 -0.96 7.43
CA SER A 126 -15.43 -1.24 8.84
C SER A 126 -15.72 -2.71 9.07
N HIS A 127 -16.52 -3.32 8.21
CA HIS A 127 -16.83 -4.75 8.28
C HIS A 127 -15.58 -5.61 8.07
N LEU A 128 -14.80 -5.37 7.00
CA LEU A 128 -13.58 -6.11 6.70
C LEU A 128 -12.53 -6.00 7.81
N MET A 129 -12.45 -4.83 8.44
CA MET A 129 -11.49 -4.56 9.50
C MET A 129 -12.00 -4.89 10.90
N GLY A 130 -13.26 -5.37 11.04
CA GLY A 130 -13.87 -5.64 12.34
C GLY A 130 -13.89 -4.40 13.23
N MET A 131 -14.17 -3.23 12.65
CA MET A 131 -14.22 -1.94 13.33
C MET A 131 -15.66 -1.45 13.45
N LYS A 132 -15.89 -0.49 14.36
CA LYS A 132 -17.15 0.22 14.41
C LYS A 132 -17.35 1.09 13.17
N GLU A 133 -18.60 1.28 12.78
CA GLU A 133 -18.92 2.26 11.74
C GLU A 133 -18.37 3.65 12.12
N ASN A 134 -17.87 4.38 11.13
CA ASN A 134 -17.24 5.69 11.30
C ASN A 134 -15.98 5.71 12.19
N ALA A 135 -15.38 4.56 12.51
CA ALA A 135 -14.05 4.55 13.13
C ALA A 135 -13.04 5.29 12.23
N LEU A 136 -12.18 6.11 12.83
CA LEU A 136 -11.20 6.89 12.07
C LEU A 136 -10.05 6.01 11.56
N ALA A 137 -9.64 6.27 10.34
CA ALA A 137 -8.49 5.63 9.71
C ALA A 137 -7.57 6.63 9.02
N MET A 138 -6.27 6.31 9.00
CA MET A 138 -5.29 6.93 8.12
C MET A 138 -5.34 6.24 6.75
N LEU A 139 -5.48 7.03 5.71
CA LEU A 139 -5.38 6.61 4.31
C LEU A 139 -4.02 7.00 3.78
N ILE A 140 -3.29 6.04 3.20
CA ILE A 140 -2.03 6.31 2.52
C ILE A 140 -2.15 5.85 1.09
N SER A 141 -2.21 6.81 0.16
CA SER A 141 -2.14 6.57 -1.28
C SER A 141 -0.70 6.65 -1.73
N SER A 142 -0.29 5.74 -2.60
CA SER A 142 1.11 5.70 -3.08
C SER A 142 1.16 5.47 -4.58
N VAL A 143 2.09 6.14 -5.25
CA VAL A 143 2.44 5.91 -6.66
C VAL A 143 3.92 5.57 -6.71
N THR A 144 4.25 4.39 -7.22
CA THR A 144 5.62 3.89 -7.37
C THR A 144 5.99 3.84 -8.84
N ARG A 145 7.18 4.38 -9.18
CA ARG A 145 7.71 4.42 -10.54
C ARG A 145 9.07 3.72 -10.62
N ASN A 146 9.38 3.17 -11.79
CA ASN A 146 10.72 2.68 -12.13
C ASN A 146 11.64 3.81 -12.61
N GLU A 147 12.87 3.49 -12.99
CA GLU A 147 13.86 4.45 -13.50
C GLU A 147 13.42 5.16 -14.78
N GLU A 148 12.63 4.50 -15.62
CA GLU A 148 12.07 5.07 -16.86
C GLU A 148 10.86 5.97 -16.60
N GLY A 149 10.46 6.16 -15.33
CA GLY A 149 9.32 6.97 -14.94
C GLY A 149 7.96 6.29 -15.10
N GLN A 150 7.94 5.02 -15.50
CA GLN A 150 6.70 4.26 -15.65
C GLN A 150 6.13 3.87 -14.29
N ILE A 151 4.83 3.92 -14.13
CA ILE A 151 4.17 3.47 -12.91
C ILE A 151 4.16 1.94 -12.90
N ILE A 152 4.73 1.39 -11.82
CA ILE A 152 4.78 -0.06 -11.58
C ILE A 152 3.80 -0.51 -10.49
N GLU A 153 3.35 0.41 -9.62
CA GLU A 153 2.34 0.15 -8.61
C GLU A 153 1.62 1.45 -8.22
N ILE A 154 0.30 1.38 -8.12
CA ILE A 154 -0.51 2.35 -7.39
C ILE A 154 -1.13 1.60 -6.23
N SER A 155 -1.03 2.12 -5.01
CA SER A 155 -1.61 1.44 -3.85
C SER A 155 -2.34 2.40 -2.91
N GLU A 156 -3.33 1.85 -2.23
CA GLU A 156 -4.06 2.48 -1.13
C GLU A 156 -3.97 1.58 0.09
N SER A 157 -3.57 2.16 1.21
CA SER A 157 -3.50 1.47 2.50
C SER A 157 -4.34 2.18 3.53
N ILE A 158 -5.19 1.43 4.21
CA ILE A 158 -6.13 1.92 5.21
C ILE A 158 -5.72 1.37 6.56
N TYR A 159 -5.38 2.26 7.47
CA TYR A 159 -4.91 1.95 8.83
C TYR A 159 -5.92 2.46 9.86
N PRO A 160 -6.69 1.60 10.54
CA PRO A 160 -7.54 2.02 11.66
C PRO A 160 -6.69 2.66 12.75
N LEU A 161 -7.02 3.89 13.16
CA LEU A 161 -6.22 4.63 14.14
C LEU A 161 -6.27 4.02 15.55
N GLU A 162 -7.30 3.26 15.88
CA GLU A 162 -7.36 2.53 17.15
C GLU A 162 -6.29 1.43 17.27
N ARG A 163 -5.75 0.94 16.12
CA ARG A 163 -4.76 -0.15 16.06
C ARG A 163 -3.39 0.31 15.57
N ASN A 164 -3.25 1.56 15.15
CA ASN A 164 -2.04 2.05 14.52
C ASN A 164 -1.61 3.38 15.11
N LYS A 165 -0.30 3.55 15.23
CA LYS A 165 0.33 4.80 15.62
C LYS A 165 1.46 5.10 14.66
N PHE A 166 1.45 6.30 14.09
CA PHE A 166 2.49 6.80 13.19
C PHE A 166 3.44 7.70 13.98
N VAL A 167 4.73 7.43 13.88
CA VAL A 167 5.78 8.22 14.55
C VAL A 167 6.91 8.48 13.56
N TRP A 168 7.21 9.74 13.34
CA TRP A 168 8.38 10.18 12.56
C TRP A 168 9.42 10.77 13.52
N LYS A 169 10.69 10.39 13.33
CA LYS A 169 11.81 10.97 14.04
C LYS A 169 12.73 11.59 13.00
N LEU A 170 12.87 12.90 13.06
CA LEU A 170 13.76 13.68 12.20
C LEU A 170 14.94 14.16 13.05
N LYS A 171 16.15 14.08 12.50
CA LYS A 171 17.32 14.79 13.03
C LYS A 171 17.46 16.08 12.23
N LEU A 172 17.47 17.22 12.93
CA LEU A 172 17.67 18.56 12.36
C LEU A 172 19.14 18.94 12.42
#